data_5988f34887c91534c478309749975933
#
_entry.id   5988f34887c91534c478309749975933
#
_cell.length_a   1.000
_cell.length_b   1.000
_cell.length_c   1.000
_cell.angle_alpha   90.00
_cell.angle_beta   90.00
_cell.angle_gamma   90.00
#
_symmetry.space_group_name_H-M   'P 1'
#
loop_
_entity.id
_entity.type
_entity.pdbx_description
1 polymer ?
#
loop_
_entity_poly.entity_id
_entity_poly.type
_entity_poly.pdbx_seq_one_letter_code
_entity_poly.pdbx_strand_id
1 'polypeptide(L)'
;MNLADKFDRIVARAEELRSDLSGGLNGEAFSKASKELSELEPVVARIEELRAAEAEAEGAEQLLADPELRDMAEQELRDLRDRLPKLAREIQLALLPKDEADDRSAILEIRPAAGGDEAALFASELFAAYQKYAGLRGWRFEVMDYAETELGGLKEGIAEITGRNVFARLKYESGVHRVQRVPATETQGRIHTSTVTVAVLPEAEDVDVQVNESDLRIDVYRASGAGGQHVNKTESAVRITHIPTGIVVAMQEERSQHKNRAKAMKILRARMYEAQRADLHATRSADRKSQVGTGDRSERIRTYNFPQGRVSDHRINLTSHKIDRVMQGELDEFVDALTEEDQAAR
;
A
#
# COMPACT_ATOMS: atom_id res chain seq x y z
N MET A 1 -19.17 -23.15 -10.08
CA MET A 1 -19.67 -21.94 -10.76
C MET A 1 -18.75 -21.67 -11.92
N ASN A 2 -19.27 -21.67 -13.15
CA ASN A 2 -18.46 -21.50 -14.36
C ASN A 2 -17.90 -20.06 -14.41
N LEU A 3 -16.76 -19.86 -15.05
CA LEU A 3 -16.11 -18.55 -15.20
C LEU A 3 -17.02 -17.56 -15.94
N ALA A 4 -17.73 -18.06 -16.97
CA ALA A 4 -18.73 -17.30 -17.73
C ALA A 4 -19.85 -16.73 -16.83
N ASP A 5 -20.38 -17.54 -15.90
CA ASP A 5 -21.42 -17.09 -14.97
C ASP A 5 -20.94 -15.96 -14.05
N LYS A 6 -19.64 -15.93 -13.70
CA LYS A 6 -19.04 -14.83 -12.95
C LYS A 6 -18.96 -13.56 -13.79
N PHE A 7 -18.56 -13.66 -15.04
CA PHE A 7 -18.48 -12.53 -15.96
C PHE A 7 -19.85 -11.89 -16.19
N ASP A 8 -20.88 -12.72 -16.41
CA ASP A 8 -22.26 -12.23 -16.55
C ASP A 8 -22.76 -11.44 -15.34
N ARG A 9 -22.45 -11.91 -14.13
CA ARG A 9 -22.79 -11.20 -12.90
C ARG A 9 -22.09 -9.87 -12.74
N ILE A 10 -20.82 -9.78 -13.14
CA ILE A 10 -20.04 -8.55 -13.08
C ILE A 10 -20.60 -7.50 -14.03
N VAL A 11 -20.89 -7.89 -15.27
CA VAL A 11 -21.49 -7.01 -16.26
C VAL A 11 -22.86 -6.54 -15.79
N ALA A 12 -23.73 -7.47 -15.31
CA ALA A 12 -25.04 -7.13 -14.78
C ALA A 12 -24.96 -6.19 -13.58
N ARG A 13 -23.98 -6.39 -12.68
CA ARG A 13 -23.78 -5.50 -11.52
C ARG A 13 -23.34 -4.10 -11.95
N ALA A 14 -22.47 -3.98 -12.92
CA ALA A 14 -22.07 -2.69 -13.46
C ALA A 14 -23.24 -1.94 -14.12
N GLU A 15 -24.10 -2.65 -14.84
CA GLU A 15 -25.30 -2.07 -15.45
C GLU A 15 -26.31 -1.60 -14.39
N GLU A 16 -26.51 -2.40 -13.32
CA GLU A 16 -27.34 -2.01 -12.17
C GLU A 16 -26.82 -0.72 -11.54
N LEU A 17 -25.52 -0.64 -11.25
CA LEU A 17 -24.88 0.56 -10.67
C LEU A 17 -25.00 1.78 -11.58
N ARG A 18 -24.86 1.63 -12.89
CA ARG A 18 -25.09 2.73 -13.86
C ARG A 18 -26.54 3.21 -13.83
N SER A 19 -27.48 2.28 -13.75
CA SER A 19 -28.91 2.61 -13.62
C SER A 19 -29.21 3.35 -12.32
N ASP A 20 -28.69 2.86 -11.19
CA ASP A 20 -28.88 3.45 -9.87
C ASP A 20 -28.28 4.88 -9.79
N LEU A 21 -27.08 5.08 -10.32
CA LEU A 21 -26.45 6.38 -10.39
C LEU A 21 -27.22 7.37 -11.27
N SER A 22 -27.83 6.90 -12.36
CA SER A 22 -28.69 7.72 -13.22
C SER A 22 -30.05 8.00 -12.60
N GLY A 23 -30.52 7.11 -11.69
CA GLY A 23 -31.78 7.21 -10.98
C GLY A 23 -31.81 8.20 -9.80
N GLY A 24 -30.69 8.86 -9.49
CA GLY A 24 -30.64 9.97 -8.52
C GLY A 24 -30.28 9.56 -7.09
N LEU A 25 -29.42 8.60 -6.90
CA LEU A 25 -28.79 8.32 -5.59
C LEU A 25 -28.12 9.59 -5.01
N ASN A 26 -28.23 9.78 -3.71
CA ASN A 26 -27.66 10.94 -3.03
C ASN A 26 -26.74 10.53 -1.86
N GLY A 27 -25.77 11.40 -1.53
CA GLY A 27 -24.93 11.28 -0.35
C GLY A 27 -23.99 10.07 -0.39
N GLU A 28 -23.93 9.35 0.72
CA GLU A 28 -23.02 8.21 0.91
C GLU A 28 -23.29 7.04 -0.05
N ALA A 29 -24.58 6.80 -0.38
CA ALA A 29 -24.97 5.75 -1.34
C ALA A 29 -24.44 6.04 -2.74
N PHE A 30 -24.49 7.31 -3.19
CA PHE A 30 -23.92 7.75 -4.47
C PHE A 30 -22.40 7.54 -4.49
N SER A 31 -21.70 7.93 -3.42
CA SER A 31 -20.23 7.77 -3.33
C SER A 31 -19.81 6.29 -3.39
N LYS A 32 -20.51 5.41 -2.67
CA LYS A 32 -20.26 3.96 -2.68
C LYS A 32 -20.52 3.35 -4.06
N ALA A 33 -21.65 3.65 -4.67
CA ALA A 33 -22.01 3.13 -5.99
C ALA A 33 -21.06 3.63 -7.08
N SER A 34 -20.65 4.91 -7.03
CA SER A 34 -19.68 5.50 -7.97
C SER A 34 -18.30 4.87 -7.84
N LYS A 35 -17.84 4.61 -6.61
CA LYS A 35 -16.57 3.93 -6.36
C LYS A 35 -16.60 2.49 -6.88
N GLU A 36 -17.64 1.73 -6.54
CA GLU A 36 -17.82 0.35 -7.01
C GLU A 36 -17.87 0.27 -8.54
N LEU A 37 -18.61 1.16 -9.20
CA LEU A 37 -18.67 1.21 -10.65
C LEU A 37 -17.29 1.53 -11.27
N SER A 38 -16.57 2.51 -10.73
CA SER A 38 -15.22 2.87 -11.20
C SER A 38 -14.22 1.72 -11.09
N GLU A 39 -14.39 0.83 -10.12
CA GLU A 39 -13.58 -0.37 -9.95
C GLU A 39 -13.96 -1.48 -10.94
N LEU A 40 -15.25 -1.62 -11.26
CA LEU A 40 -15.77 -2.64 -12.17
C LEU A 40 -15.59 -2.29 -13.65
N GLU A 41 -15.63 -1.00 -14.02
CA GLU A 41 -15.57 -0.58 -15.43
C GLU A 41 -14.36 -1.12 -16.23
N PRO A 42 -13.12 -1.10 -15.68
CA PRO A 42 -11.98 -1.69 -16.40
C PRO A 42 -12.12 -3.19 -16.61
N VAL A 43 -12.72 -3.90 -15.66
CA VAL A 43 -12.96 -5.35 -15.74
C VAL A 43 -14.04 -5.64 -16.77
N VAL A 44 -15.13 -4.88 -16.79
CA VAL A 44 -16.22 -4.99 -17.78
C VAL A 44 -15.69 -4.78 -19.18
N ALA A 45 -14.87 -3.76 -19.40
CA ALA A 45 -14.25 -3.51 -20.71
C ALA A 45 -13.40 -4.69 -21.20
N ARG A 46 -12.65 -5.37 -20.29
CA ARG A 46 -11.88 -6.57 -20.63
C ARG A 46 -12.75 -7.78 -20.91
N ILE A 47 -13.87 -7.95 -20.19
CA ILE A 47 -14.85 -9.00 -20.45
C ILE A 47 -15.49 -8.80 -21.82
N GLU A 48 -15.83 -7.57 -22.20
CA GLU A 48 -16.37 -7.24 -23.51
C GLU A 48 -15.34 -7.52 -24.63
N GLU A 49 -14.07 -7.18 -24.41
CA GLU A 49 -12.97 -7.48 -25.33
C GLU A 49 -12.77 -8.99 -25.51
N LEU A 50 -12.85 -9.77 -24.43
CA LEU A 50 -12.78 -11.24 -24.49
C LEU A 50 -13.92 -11.81 -25.32
N ARG A 51 -15.15 -11.38 -25.08
CA ARG A 51 -16.34 -11.83 -25.83
C ARG A 51 -16.28 -11.47 -27.30
N ALA A 52 -15.77 -10.27 -27.61
CA ALA A 52 -15.56 -9.88 -29.01
C ALA A 52 -14.53 -10.79 -29.68
N ALA A 53 -13.42 -11.09 -29.03
CA ALA A 53 -12.40 -12.00 -29.57
C ALA A 53 -12.90 -13.45 -29.69
N GLU A 54 -13.77 -13.93 -28.80
CA GLU A 54 -14.43 -15.22 -28.89
C GLU A 54 -15.38 -15.28 -30.13
N ALA A 55 -16.16 -14.21 -30.33
CA ALA A 55 -17.03 -14.11 -31.51
C ALA A 55 -16.24 -13.99 -32.81
N GLU A 56 -15.11 -13.29 -32.85
CA GLU A 56 -14.18 -13.24 -33.97
C GLU A 56 -13.63 -14.64 -34.28
N ALA A 57 -13.27 -15.42 -33.25
CA ALA A 57 -12.78 -16.79 -33.43
C ALA A 57 -13.85 -17.72 -34.03
N GLU A 58 -15.09 -17.64 -33.52
CA GLU A 58 -16.22 -18.40 -34.09
C GLU A 58 -16.48 -18.01 -35.58
N GLY A 59 -16.39 -16.70 -35.88
CA GLY A 59 -16.51 -16.20 -37.24
C GLY A 59 -15.41 -16.72 -38.16
N ALA A 60 -14.16 -16.69 -37.72
CA ALA A 60 -13.02 -17.21 -38.48
C ALA A 60 -13.09 -18.73 -38.68
N GLU A 61 -13.58 -19.49 -37.68
CA GLU A 61 -13.81 -20.94 -37.84
C GLU A 61 -14.82 -21.26 -38.93
N GLN A 62 -15.87 -20.46 -39.10
CA GLN A 62 -16.85 -20.62 -40.16
C GLN A 62 -16.24 -20.35 -41.56
N LEU A 63 -15.31 -19.40 -41.65
CA LEU A 63 -14.63 -19.05 -42.91
C LEU A 63 -13.61 -20.10 -43.37
N LEU A 64 -13.17 -21.01 -42.51
CA LEU A 64 -12.30 -22.13 -42.90
C LEU A 64 -12.90 -23.05 -43.98
N ALA A 65 -14.22 -23.06 -44.10
CA ALA A 65 -14.93 -23.84 -45.12
C ALA A 65 -14.78 -23.25 -46.54
N ASP A 66 -14.45 -21.97 -46.66
CA ASP A 66 -14.25 -21.27 -47.92
C ASP A 66 -12.77 -21.36 -48.37
N PRO A 67 -12.47 -21.98 -49.51
CA PRO A 67 -11.09 -22.12 -49.99
C PRO A 67 -10.36 -20.81 -50.24
N GLU A 68 -11.09 -19.73 -50.59
CA GLU A 68 -10.49 -18.42 -50.88
C GLU A 68 -10.13 -17.64 -49.60
N LEU A 69 -10.82 -17.91 -48.49
CA LEU A 69 -10.65 -17.20 -47.23
C LEU A 69 -9.89 -18.03 -46.20
N ARG A 70 -9.61 -19.30 -46.47
CA ARG A 70 -9.00 -20.24 -45.49
C ARG A 70 -7.69 -19.75 -44.91
N ASP A 71 -6.75 -19.30 -45.77
CA ASP A 71 -5.42 -18.89 -45.30
C ASP A 71 -5.49 -17.69 -44.35
N MET A 72 -6.40 -16.74 -44.65
CA MET A 72 -6.65 -15.58 -43.82
C MET A 72 -7.28 -15.98 -42.46
N ALA A 73 -8.30 -16.85 -42.52
CA ALA A 73 -8.97 -17.36 -41.32
C ALA A 73 -8.02 -18.17 -40.39
N GLU A 74 -7.11 -18.99 -41.01
CA GLU A 74 -6.11 -19.71 -40.24
C GLU A 74 -5.08 -18.78 -39.51
N GLN A 75 -4.73 -17.67 -40.16
CA GLN A 75 -3.84 -16.70 -39.57
C GLN A 75 -4.54 -16.00 -38.39
N GLU A 76 -5.77 -15.55 -38.59
CA GLU A 76 -6.58 -14.88 -37.54
C GLU A 76 -6.82 -15.79 -36.33
N LEU A 77 -7.15 -17.07 -36.58
CA LEU A 77 -7.30 -18.06 -35.50
C LEU A 77 -6.01 -18.31 -34.72
N ARG A 78 -4.84 -18.25 -35.37
CA ARG A 78 -3.54 -18.34 -34.65
C ARG A 78 -3.35 -17.18 -33.70
N ASP A 79 -3.60 -15.96 -34.18
CA ASP A 79 -3.45 -14.75 -33.37
C ASP A 79 -4.45 -14.73 -32.19
N LEU A 80 -5.70 -15.15 -32.44
CA LEU A 80 -6.74 -15.24 -31.40
C LEU A 80 -6.47 -16.35 -30.40
N ARG A 81 -5.88 -17.50 -30.77
CA ARG A 81 -5.48 -18.57 -29.84
C ARG A 81 -4.42 -18.10 -28.83
N ASP A 82 -3.57 -17.16 -29.23
CA ASP A 82 -2.56 -16.56 -28.33
C ASP A 82 -3.14 -15.43 -27.48
N ARG A 83 -4.16 -14.71 -27.98
CA ARG A 83 -4.79 -13.56 -27.34
C ARG A 83 -5.83 -13.96 -26.28
N LEU A 84 -6.71 -14.90 -26.59
CA LEU A 84 -7.81 -15.32 -25.72
C LEU A 84 -7.37 -15.79 -24.31
N PRO A 85 -6.35 -16.66 -24.17
CA PRO A 85 -5.89 -17.07 -22.84
C PRO A 85 -5.31 -15.93 -22.02
N LYS A 86 -4.67 -14.96 -22.68
CA LYS A 86 -4.10 -13.78 -22.02
C LYS A 86 -5.21 -12.89 -21.48
N LEU A 87 -6.22 -12.58 -22.28
CA LEU A 87 -7.39 -11.80 -21.85
C LEU A 87 -8.14 -12.48 -20.68
N ALA A 88 -8.37 -13.79 -20.78
CA ALA A 88 -9.03 -14.54 -19.72
C ALA A 88 -8.21 -14.48 -18.40
N ARG A 89 -6.89 -14.60 -18.48
CA ARG A 89 -6.01 -14.50 -17.33
C ARG A 89 -6.01 -13.08 -16.73
N GLU A 90 -5.93 -12.04 -17.57
CA GLU A 90 -6.00 -10.63 -17.11
C GLU A 90 -7.28 -10.36 -16.35
N ILE A 91 -8.43 -10.87 -16.83
CA ILE A 91 -9.72 -10.72 -16.14
C ILE A 91 -9.70 -11.47 -14.81
N GLN A 92 -9.21 -12.72 -14.77
CA GLN A 92 -9.09 -13.48 -13.52
C GLN A 92 -8.26 -12.73 -12.49
N LEU A 93 -7.13 -12.15 -12.89
CA LEU A 93 -6.24 -11.37 -12.03
C LEU A 93 -6.92 -10.09 -11.51
N ALA A 94 -7.67 -9.40 -12.38
CA ALA A 94 -8.42 -8.20 -12.00
C ALA A 94 -9.57 -8.47 -11.01
N LEU A 95 -10.05 -9.73 -10.95
CA LEU A 95 -11.12 -10.16 -10.04
C LEU A 95 -10.63 -10.67 -8.69
N LEU A 96 -9.32 -10.78 -8.48
CA LEU A 96 -8.79 -11.11 -7.17
C LEU A 96 -9.10 -9.99 -6.18
N PRO A 97 -9.43 -10.32 -4.92
CA PRO A 97 -9.66 -9.32 -3.90
C PRO A 97 -8.42 -8.43 -3.79
N LYS A 98 -8.62 -7.14 -4.05
CA LYS A 98 -7.57 -6.15 -3.82
C LYS A 98 -7.36 -5.99 -2.33
N ASP A 99 -6.12 -5.85 -1.91
CA ASP A 99 -5.80 -5.41 -0.58
C ASP A 99 -6.29 -3.96 -0.42
N GLU A 100 -7.04 -3.66 0.64
CA GLU A 100 -7.51 -2.29 0.91
C GLU A 100 -6.36 -1.27 0.99
N ALA A 101 -5.16 -1.74 1.34
CA ALA A 101 -3.97 -0.92 1.37
C ALA A 101 -3.40 -0.61 -0.03
N ASP A 102 -3.73 -1.38 -1.06
CA ASP A 102 -3.13 -1.26 -2.40
C ASP A 102 -3.39 0.10 -3.07
N ASP A 103 -4.52 0.73 -2.80
CA ASP A 103 -4.88 2.05 -3.34
C ASP A 103 -4.27 3.23 -2.55
N ARG A 104 -3.58 2.95 -1.43
CA ARG A 104 -3.02 3.97 -0.55
C ARG A 104 -1.69 4.51 -1.07
N SER A 105 -1.35 5.70 -0.60
CA SER A 105 0.02 6.23 -0.63
C SER A 105 0.95 5.38 0.22
N ALA A 106 2.25 5.46 -0.02
CA ALA A 106 3.24 4.68 0.69
C ALA A 106 4.27 5.56 1.39
N ILE A 107 4.71 5.12 2.56
CA ILE A 107 5.89 5.64 3.23
C ILE A 107 7.04 4.68 2.98
N LEU A 108 8.07 5.17 2.30
CA LEU A 108 9.30 4.46 2.01
C LEU A 108 10.35 4.81 3.06
N GLU A 109 10.94 3.82 3.70
CA GLU A 109 12.06 3.99 4.63
C GLU A 109 13.25 3.17 4.18
N ILE A 110 14.42 3.79 4.11
CA ILE A 110 15.67 3.13 3.71
C ILE A 110 16.73 3.36 4.77
N ARG A 111 17.39 2.28 5.17
CA ARG A 111 18.51 2.31 6.12
C ARG A 111 19.62 1.38 5.69
N PRO A 112 20.90 1.77 5.85
CA PRO A 112 22.00 0.83 5.72
C PRO A 112 21.92 -0.25 6.80
N ALA A 113 22.34 -1.48 6.46
CA ALA A 113 22.41 -2.59 7.39
C ALA A 113 23.86 -3.05 7.53
N ALA A 114 24.27 -4.13 6.89
CA ALA A 114 25.66 -4.61 6.97
C ALA A 114 26.53 -4.01 5.88
N GLY A 115 27.70 -3.44 6.24
CA GLY A 115 28.68 -2.95 5.28
C GLY A 115 29.22 -1.54 5.52
N GLY A 116 28.82 -0.89 6.62
CA GLY A 116 29.34 0.43 7.01
C GLY A 116 29.09 1.51 5.96
N ASP A 117 30.13 2.27 5.60
CA ASP A 117 30.02 3.41 4.67
C ASP A 117 29.54 2.99 3.28
N GLU A 118 29.91 1.81 2.81
CA GLU A 118 29.47 1.32 1.50
C GLU A 118 27.96 1.02 1.51
N ALA A 119 27.44 0.48 2.60
CA ALA A 119 25.98 0.30 2.75
C ALA A 119 25.26 1.66 2.76
N ALA A 120 25.84 2.67 3.42
CA ALA A 120 25.29 4.01 3.44
C ALA A 120 25.29 4.68 2.06
N LEU A 121 26.36 4.52 1.28
CA LEU A 121 26.45 5.02 -0.09
C LEU A 121 25.43 4.35 -1.00
N PHE A 122 25.31 3.02 -0.92
CA PHE A 122 24.32 2.30 -1.71
C PHE A 122 22.88 2.64 -1.29
N ALA A 123 22.63 2.87 0.00
CA ALA A 123 21.32 3.33 0.48
C ALA A 123 20.91 4.68 -0.14
N SER A 124 21.84 5.62 -0.28
CA SER A 124 21.61 6.90 -0.96
C SER A 124 21.29 6.71 -2.45
N GLU A 125 22.03 5.84 -3.14
CA GLU A 125 21.79 5.53 -4.56
C GLU A 125 20.44 4.84 -4.76
N LEU A 126 20.09 3.90 -3.88
CA LEU A 126 18.80 3.19 -3.93
C LEU A 126 17.63 4.14 -3.66
N PHE A 127 17.77 5.06 -2.70
CA PHE A 127 16.78 6.11 -2.43
C PHE A 127 16.57 6.99 -3.67
N ALA A 128 17.63 7.40 -4.33
CA ALA A 128 17.55 8.15 -5.59
C ALA A 128 16.90 7.33 -6.73
N ALA A 129 17.14 6.03 -6.79
CA ALA A 129 16.48 5.16 -7.78
C ALA A 129 14.97 5.10 -7.58
N TYR A 130 14.49 5.02 -6.34
CA TYR A 130 13.04 5.08 -6.05
C TYR A 130 12.44 6.45 -6.34
N GLN A 131 13.17 7.53 -6.09
CA GLN A 131 12.71 8.87 -6.48
C GLN A 131 12.52 9.00 -7.99
N LYS A 132 13.45 8.44 -8.77
CA LYS A 132 13.35 8.40 -10.23
C LYS A 132 12.20 7.51 -10.69
N TYR A 133 12.01 6.35 -10.06
CA TYR A 133 10.88 5.47 -10.33
C TYR A 133 9.54 6.19 -10.12
N ALA A 134 9.40 6.88 -9.00
CA ALA A 134 8.22 7.70 -8.72
C ALA A 134 7.99 8.75 -9.83
N GLY A 135 9.05 9.43 -10.29
CA GLY A 135 8.97 10.38 -11.39
C GLY A 135 8.52 9.74 -12.71
N LEU A 136 9.04 8.54 -13.06
CA LEU A 136 8.62 7.80 -14.24
C LEU A 136 7.14 7.38 -14.18
N ARG A 137 6.62 7.14 -12.98
CA ARG A 137 5.22 6.79 -12.75
C ARG A 137 4.27 7.99 -12.59
N GLY A 138 4.81 9.21 -12.61
CA GLY A 138 4.03 10.42 -12.37
C GLY A 138 3.54 10.53 -10.91
N TRP A 139 4.23 9.88 -9.97
CA TRP A 139 3.94 9.99 -8.55
C TRP A 139 4.68 11.17 -7.93
N ARG A 140 4.08 11.76 -6.89
CA ARG A 140 4.74 12.78 -6.07
C ARG A 140 5.62 12.07 -5.04
N PHE A 141 6.89 12.45 -4.99
CA PHE A 141 7.87 11.95 -4.03
C PHE A 141 8.27 13.10 -3.11
N GLU A 142 7.94 13.03 -1.84
CA GLU A 142 8.23 14.05 -0.84
C GLU A 142 9.16 13.47 0.22
N VAL A 143 10.34 14.06 0.34
CA VAL A 143 11.33 13.65 1.34
C VAL A 143 10.89 14.18 2.70
N MET A 144 10.60 13.28 3.64
CA MET A 144 10.20 13.62 5.00
C MET A 144 11.40 13.74 5.93
N ASP A 145 12.38 12.85 5.77
CA ASP A 145 13.63 12.88 6.51
C ASP A 145 14.76 12.33 5.64
N TYR A 146 15.95 12.92 5.75
CA TYR A 146 17.13 12.52 5.00
C TYR A 146 18.38 12.81 5.82
N ALA A 147 18.86 11.82 6.56
CA ALA A 147 20.05 11.93 7.39
C ALA A 147 21.27 11.42 6.63
N GLU A 148 22.22 12.32 6.29
CA GLU A 148 23.44 11.99 5.57
C GLU A 148 24.57 11.56 6.50
N THR A 149 25.50 10.77 5.94
CA THR A 149 26.83 10.51 6.52
C THR A 149 27.84 11.56 6.04
N GLU A 150 28.98 11.67 6.72
CA GLU A 150 30.07 12.59 6.32
C GLU A 150 30.62 12.32 4.90
N LEU A 151 30.48 11.08 4.40
CA LEU A 151 30.92 10.66 3.08
C LEU A 151 29.81 10.74 2.00
N GLY A 152 28.69 11.41 2.29
CA GLY A 152 27.58 11.56 1.35
C GLY A 152 26.69 10.31 1.22
N GLY A 153 26.82 9.34 2.12
CA GLY A 153 25.92 8.21 2.22
C GLY A 153 24.68 8.55 3.05
N LEU A 154 23.70 7.65 3.07
CA LEU A 154 22.44 7.78 3.80
C LEU A 154 22.48 6.97 5.09
N LYS A 155 22.22 7.60 6.25
CA LYS A 155 21.97 6.92 7.53
C LYS A 155 20.53 6.45 7.65
N GLU A 156 19.63 7.31 7.20
CA GLU A 156 18.19 7.07 7.19
C GLU A 156 17.55 7.98 6.15
N GLY A 157 16.71 7.44 5.31
CA GLY A 157 15.88 8.19 4.37
C GLY A 157 14.44 7.78 4.49
N ILE A 158 13.55 8.76 4.65
CA ILE A 158 12.11 8.56 4.73
C ILE A 158 11.47 9.47 3.68
N ALA A 159 10.61 8.88 2.85
CA ALA A 159 9.84 9.62 1.86
C ALA A 159 8.39 9.17 1.86
N GLU A 160 7.49 10.13 1.66
CA GLU A 160 6.10 9.90 1.35
C GLU A 160 5.93 9.89 -0.18
N ILE A 161 5.30 8.86 -0.69
CA ILE A 161 5.05 8.70 -2.13
C ILE A 161 3.56 8.65 -2.35
N THR A 162 3.03 9.68 -3.03
CA THR A 162 1.60 9.87 -3.26
C THR A 162 1.28 9.72 -4.73
N GLY A 163 0.24 8.96 -5.03
CA GLY A 163 -0.21 8.70 -6.40
C GLY A 163 -1.13 7.50 -6.49
N ARG A 164 -1.44 7.09 -7.70
CA ARG A 164 -2.33 5.95 -7.94
C ARG A 164 -1.56 4.62 -7.85
N ASN A 165 -2.07 3.67 -7.06
CA ASN A 165 -1.51 2.33 -6.88
C ASN A 165 -0.04 2.32 -6.39
N VAL A 166 0.33 3.28 -5.56
CA VAL A 166 1.71 3.41 -5.07
C VAL A 166 2.08 2.23 -4.19
N PHE A 167 1.29 1.97 -3.15
CA PHE A 167 1.56 0.88 -2.21
C PHE A 167 1.47 -0.48 -2.91
N ALA A 168 0.49 -0.69 -3.80
CA ALA A 168 0.35 -1.92 -4.58
C ALA A 168 1.64 -2.33 -5.31
N ARG A 169 2.39 -1.37 -5.82
CA ARG A 169 3.62 -1.62 -6.57
C ARG A 169 4.86 -1.65 -5.68
N LEU A 170 4.97 -0.74 -4.72
CA LEU A 170 6.16 -0.61 -3.89
C LEU A 170 6.24 -1.64 -2.75
N LYS A 171 5.13 -2.24 -2.33
CA LYS A 171 5.12 -3.26 -1.26
C LYS A 171 6.11 -4.41 -1.50
N TYR A 172 6.35 -4.76 -2.75
CA TYR A 172 7.31 -5.79 -3.13
C TYR A 172 8.78 -5.36 -2.99
N GLU A 173 9.06 -4.09 -2.78
CA GLU A 173 10.42 -3.58 -2.53
C GLU A 173 10.86 -3.72 -1.06
N SER A 174 9.92 -4.07 -0.17
CA SER A 174 10.20 -4.28 1.25
C SER A 174 11.11 -5.49 1.47
N GLY A 175 12.22 -5.29 2.18
CA GLY A 175 13.16 -6.34 2.52
C GLY A 175 14.62 -5.90 2.50
N VAL A 176 15.51 -6.87 2.42
CA VAL A 176 16.96 -6.66 2.40
C VAL A 176 17.48 -6.66 0.96
N HIS A 177 18.08 -5.56 0.55
CA HIS A 177 18.74 -5.38 -0.74
C HIS A 177 20.25 -5.52 -0.58
N ARG A 178 20.84 -6.44 -1.32
CA ARG A 178 22.29 -6.75 -1.25
C ARG A 178 23.02 -6.15 -2.45
N VAL A 179 24.11 -5.45 -2.21
CA VAL A 179 25.02 -4.94 -3.24
C VAL A 179 26.35 -5.67 -3.21
N GLN A 180 26.86 -5.97 -4.38
CA GLN A 180 28.20 -6.54 -4.61
C GLN A 180 28.93 -5.64 -5.60
N ARG A 181 29.94 -4.92 -5.11
CA ARG A 181 30.80 -4.05 -5.92
C ARG A 181 32.09 -3.75 -5.18
N VAL A 182 33.07 -3.19 -5.90
CA VAL A 182 34.24 -2.60 -5.28
C VAL A 182 33.84 -1.23 -4.71
N PRO A 183 33.91 -1.01 -3.39
CA PRO A 183 33.52 0.26 -2.80
C PRO A 183 34.44 1.40 -3.26
N ALA A 184 33.90 2.62 -3.28
CA ALA A 184 34.73 3.81 -3.55
C ALA A 184 35.84 4.03 -2.51
N THR A 185 35.70 3.47 -1.32
CA THR A 185 36.66 3.49 -0.20
C THR A 185 37.69 2.36 -0.24
N GLU A 186 37.56 1.40 -1.17
CA GLU A 186 38.45 0.24 -1.28
C GLU A 186 39.64 0.54 -2.21
N THR A 187 40.86 0.43 -1.69
CA THR A 187 42.10 0.75 -2.43
C THR A 187 42.70 -0.45 -3.15
N GLN A 188 42.32 -1.69 -2.77
CA GLN A 188 42.92 -2.93 -3.32
C GLN A 188 42.01 -3.60 -4.37
N GLY A 189 40.92 -2.95 -4.79
CA GLY A 189 40.02 -3.47 -5.81
C GLY A 189 39.20 -4.71 -5.40
N ARG A 190 39.04 -4.98 -4.11
CA ARG A 190 38.29 -6.14 -3.63
C ARG A 190 36.78 -5.86 -3.67
N ILE A 191 36.03 -6.85 -4.14
CA ILE A 191 34.55 -6.80 -4.13
C ILE A 191 34.06 -6.97 -2.71
N HIS A 192 33.26 -6.02 -2.22
CA HIS A 192 32.57 -6.10 -0.94
C HIS A 192 31.11 -6.42 -1.14
N THR A 193 30.50 -7.02 -0.13
CA THR A 193 29.08 -7.30 -0.07
C THR A 193 28.45 -6.52 1.08
N SER A 194 27.56 -5.61 0.74
CA SER A 194 26.84 -4.76 1.70
C SER A 194 25.34 -4.93 1.58
N THR A 195 24.58 -4.56 2.60
CA THR A 195 23.13 -4.66 2.61
C THR A 195 22.48 -3.37 3.06
N VAL A 196 21.31 -3.12 2.50
CA VAL A 196 20.42 -2.02 2.81
C VAL A 196 19.03 -2.59 3.07
N THR A 197 18.33 -2.09 4.08
CA THR A 197 16.96 -2.46 4.37
C THR A 197 16.01 -1.41 3.80
N VAL A 198 14.96 -1.89 3.16
CA VAL A 198 13.86 -1.10 2.63
C VAL A 198 12.59 -1.53 3.33
N ALA A 199 11.84 -0.59 3.88
CA ALA A 199 10.49 -0.82 4.40
C ALA A 199 9.51 0.05 3.61
N VAL A 200 8.40 -0.52 3.23
CA VAL A 200 7.29 0.17 2.57
C VAL A 200 6.04 -0.04 3.40
N LEU A 201 5.50 1.03 3.94
CA LEU A 201 4.32 1.02 4.79
C LEU A 201 3.19 1.78 4.08
N PRO A 202 1.94 1.31 4.15
CA PRO A 202 0.83 2.09 3.64
C PRO A 202 0.66 3.34 4.51
N GLU A 203 0.28 4.46 3.88
CA GLU A 203 -0.14 5.64 4.60
C GLU A 203 -1.34 5.31 5.49
N ALA A 204 -1.32 5.73 6.75
CA ALA A 204 -2.45 5.55 7.64
C ALA A 204 -3.51 6.60 7.35
N GLU A 205 -4.76 6.17 7.37
CA GLU A 205 -5.89 7.09 7.41
C GLU A 205 -5.86 7.88 8.72
N ASP A 206 -6.27 9.15 8.65
CA ASP A 206 -6.46 9.96 9.84
C ASP A 206 -7.49 9.29 10.74
N VAL A 207 -7.10 9.06 11.99
CA VAL A 207 -7.98 8.42 12.97
C VAL A 207 -8.96 9.45 13.49
N ASP A 208 -10.17 9.44 12.97
CA ASP A 208 -11.26 10.25 13.51
C ASP A 208 -11.84 9.57 14.76
N VAL A 209 -11.55 10.12 15.93
CA VAL A 209 -12.03 9.58 17.20
C VAL A 209 -13.49 9.97 17.41
N GLN A 210 -14.39 9.10 17.01
CA GLN A 210 -15.81 9.24 17.35
C GLN A 210 -16.06 8.67 18.75
N VAL A 211 -16.58 9.51 19.65
CA VAL A 211 -16.98 9.12 21.01
C VAL A 211 -18.50 9.02 21.05
N ASN A 212 -19.01 7.80 21.15
CA ASN A 212 -20.44 7.58 21.33
C ASN A 212 -20.82 7.81 22.80
N GLU A 213 -21.90 8.55 23.06
CA GLU A 213 -22.35 8.81 24.44
C GLU A 213 -22.80 7.51 25.15
N SER A 214 -23.26 6.49 24.42
CA SER A 214 -23.62 5.17 24.94
C SER A 214 -22.45 4.40 25.54
N ASP A 215 -21.22 4.72 25.11
CA ASP A 215 -20.00 4.05 25.57
C ASP A 215 -19.38 4.75 26.78
N LEU A 216 -20.05 5.82 27.27
CA LEU A 216 -19.57 6.61 28.38
C LEU A 216 -20.36 6.31 29.66
N ARG A 217 -19.62 6.06 30.76
CA ARG A 217 -20.18 6.12 32.10
C ARG A 217 -19.75 7.42 32.75
N ILE A 218 -20.72 8.24 33.14
CA ILE A 218 -20.48 9.55 33.74
C ILE A 218 -20.93 9.48 35.20
N ASP A 219 -19.97 9.60 36.10
CA ASP A 219 -20.19 9.62 37.54
C ASP A 219 -19.96 11.07 38.07
N VAL A 220 -20.90 11.57 38.86
CA VAL A 220 -20.82 12.88 39.49
C VAL A 220 -20.55 12.67 40.97
N TYR A 221 -19.61 13.42 41.51
CA TYR A 221 -19.24 13.31 42.93
C TYR A 221 -18.84 14.67 43.53
N ARG A 222 -18.69 14.71 44.83
CA ARG A 222 -18.26 15.93 45.53
C ARG A 222 -16.77 16.13 45.34
N ALA A 223 -16.37 17.36 44.98
CA ALA A 223 -14.96 17.69 44.85
C ALA A 223 -14.28 17.59 46.24
N SER A 224 -13.09 16.99 46.27
CA SER A 224 -12.26 16.92 47.49
C SER A 224 -11.16 17.97 47.42
N GLY A 225 -11.00 18.80 48.45
CA GLY A 225 -9.95 19.80 48.52
C GLY A 225 -10.20 20.86 49.59
N ALA A 226 -9.19 21.70 49.88
CA ALA A 226 -9.32 22.84 50.79
C ALA A 226 -10.24 23.91 50.17
N GLY A 227 -11.51 23.96 50.57
CA GLY A 227 -12.49 24.89 50.04
C GLY A 227 -13.64 25.10 51.04
N GLY A 228 -14.29 26.27 50.97
CA GLY A 228 -15.38 26.65 51.85
C GLY A 228 -16.70 25.87 51.60
N GLN A 229 -17.79 26.34 52.19
CA GLN A 229 -19.12 25.68 52.20
C GLN A 229 -19.65 25.20 50.86
N HIS A 230 -19.20 25.78 49.73
CA HIS A 230 -19.62 25.43 48.37
C HIS A 230 -19.01 24.09 47.90
N VAL A 231 -17.76 23.80 48.27
CA VAL A 231 -17.05 22.55 47.90
C VAL A 231 -17.66 21.34 48.60
N ASN A 232 -18.18 21.55 49.82
CA ASN A 232 -18.73 20.47 50.63
C ASN A 232 -20.22 20.15 50.38
N LYS A 233 -20.94 21.01 49.64
CA LYS A 233 -22.39 20.87 49.42
C LYS A 233 -22.79 20.55 47.98
N THR A 234 -21.95 20.85 46.97
CA THR A 234 -22.28 20.68 45.56
C THR A 234 -21.46 19.57 44.91
N GLU A 235 -22.15 18.65 44.18
CA GLU A 235 -21.52 17.61 43.40
C GLU A 235 -21.09 18.18 42.04
N SER A 236 -19.98 18.92 42.01
CA SER A 236 -19.48 19.58 40.80
C SER A 236 -18.38 18.78 40.11
N ALA A 237 -17.78 17.78 40.76
CA ALA A 237 -16.77 16.94 40.17
C ALA A 237 -17.38 15.88 39.25
N VAL A 238 -16.76 15.65 38.10
CA VAL A 238 -17.23 14.72 37.06
C VAL A 238 -16.12 13.72 36.76
N ARG A 239 -16.47 12.43 36.71
CA ARG A 239 -15.62 11.35 36.22
C ARG A 239 -16.29 10.75 34.99
N ILE A 240 -15.58 10.71 33.87
CA ILE A 240 -16.03 10.07 32.66
C ILE A 240 -15.15 8.85 32.43
N THR A 241 -15.78 7.69 32.28
CA THR A 241 -15.13 6.44 31.93
C THR A 241 -15.62 6.00 30.55
N HIS A 242 -14.70 5.82 29.61
CA HIS A 242 -15.02 5.20 28.33
C HIS A 242 -14.96 3.69 28.50
N ILE A 243 -16.11 3.03 28.44
CA ILE A 243 -16.27 1.60 28.80
C ILE A 243 -15.40 0.70 27.92
N PRO A 244 -15.38 0.85 26.56
CA PRO A 244 -14.62 -0.08 25.71
C PRO A 244 -13.11 0.00 25.91
N THR A 245 -12.53 1.19 26.15
CA THR A 245 -11.07 1.36 26.30
C THR A 245 -10.61 1.40 27.76
N GLY A 246 -11.54 1.55 28.70
CA GLY A 246 -11.20 1.70 30.13
C GLY A 246 -10.55 3.04 30.50
N ILE A 247 -10.48 4.00 29.57
CA ILE A 247 -9.89 5.32 29.82
C ILE A 247 -10.80 6.11 30.76
N VAL A 248 -10.22 6.62 31.87
CA VAL A 248 -10.93 7.39 32.87
C VAL A 248 -10.36 8.81 32.95
N VAL A 249 -11.25 9.79 32.95
CA VAL A 249 -10.93 11.20 33.16
C VAL A 249 -11.77 11.76 34.32
N ALA A 250 -11.12 12.32 35.31
CA ALA A 250 -11.77 12.99 36.41
C ALA A 250 -11.44 14.49 36.38
N MET A 251 -12.47 15.34 36.55
CA MET A 251 -12.32 16.79 36.53
C MET A 251 -13.10 17.43 37.68
N GLN A 252 -12.45 18.32 38.45
CA GLN A 252 -13.04 18.96 39.60
C GLN A 252 -12.60 20.44 39.78
N GLU A 253 -11.90 21.01 38.79
CA GLU A 253 -11.31 22.35 38.90
C GLU A 253 -12.33 23.50 38.85
N GLU A 254 -13.41 23.28 38.11
CA GLU A 254 -14.45 24.30 37.95
C GLU A 254 -15.59 24.13 38.96
N ARG A 255 -16.21 25.26 39.33
CA ARG A 255 -17.38 25.27 40.23
C ARG A 255 -18.64 24.74 39.52
N SER A 256 -18.65 24.71 38.19
CA SER A 256 -19.80 24.25 37.36
C SER A 256 -19.57 22.84 36.89
N GLN A 257 -20.49 21.94 37.20
CA GLN A 257 -20.53 20.57 36.72
C GLN A 257 -20.47 20.48 35.16
N HIS A 258 -21.21 21.36 34.49
CA HIS A 258 -21.21 21.39 33.02
C HIS A 258 -19.85 21.77 32.43
N LYS A 259 -19.12 22.70 33.07
CA LYS A 259 -17.76 23.07 32.62
C LYS A 259 -16.79 21.93 32.89
N ASN A 260 -16.88 21.23 34.00
CA ASN A 260 -16.06 20.06 34.31
C ASN A 260 -16.35 18.92 33.32
N ARG A 261 -17.63 18.68 32.98
CA ARG A 261 -18.00 17.68 31.99
C ARG A 261 -17.42 18.02 30.60
N ALA A 262 -17.53 19.27 30.16
CA ALA A 262 -16.99 19.69 28.86
C ALA A 262 -15.46 19.56 28.80
N LYS A 263 -14.74 19.95 29.86
CA LYS A 263 -13.28 19.78 30.00
C LYS A 263 -12.91 18.28 29.97
N ALA A 264 -13.62 17.47 30.76
CA ALA A 264 -13.37 16.03 30.85
C ALA A 264 -13.57 15.34 29.49
N MET A 265 -14.61 15.72 28.74
CA MET A 265 -14.82 15.21 27.37
C MET A 265 -13.70 15.59 26.41
N LYS A 266 -13.21 16.82 26.47
CA LYS A 266 -12.09 17.27 25.65
C LYS A 266 -10.82 16.47 25.94
N ILE A 267 -10.52 16.24 27.23
CA ILE A 267 -9.36 15.45 27.66
C ILE A 267 -9.53 13.98 27.30
N LEU A 268 -10.75 13.43 27.42
CA LEU A 268 -11.04 12.05 27.03
C LEU A 268 -10.75 11.84 25.55
N ARG A 269 -11.24 12.72 24.68
CA ARG A 269 -10.97 12.66 23.23
C ARG A 269 -9.48 12.72 22.94
N ALA A 270 -8.74 13.61 23.59
CA ALA A 270 -7.28 13.71 23.42
C ALA A 270 -6.56 12.42 23.84
N ARG A 271 -6.93 11.84 24.99
CA ARG A 271 -6.35 10.57 25.47
C ARG A 271 -6.68 9.38 24.57
N MET A 272 -7.92 9.31 24.05
CA MET A 272 -8.31 8.28 23.10
C MET A 272 -7.53 8.40 21.80
N TYR A 273 -7.36 9.62 21.29
CA TYR A 273 -6.54 9.89 20.10
C TYR A 273 -5.08 9.45 20.32
N GLU A 274 -4.49 9.81 21.45
CA GLU A 274 -3.12 9.38 21.81
C GLU A 274 -2.99 7.86 21.91
N ALA A 275 -3.97 7.18 22.54
CA ALA A 275 -3.97 5.72 22.66
C ALA A 275 -4.06 5.05 21.26
N GLN A 276 -4.98 5.46 20.40
CA GLN A 276 -5.10 4.93 19.05
C GLN A 276 -3.85 5.20 18.22
N ARG A 277 -3.26 6.38 18.34
CA ARG A 277 -2.01 6.72 17.68
C ARG A 277 -0.85 5.85 18.17
N ALA A 278 -0.78 5.55 19.47
CA ALA A 278 0.24 4.66 20.03
C ALA A 278 0.09 3.22 19.52
N ASP A 279 -1.15 2.70 19.44
CA ASP A 279 -1.44 1.37 18.90
C ASP A 279 -1.08 1.29 17.41
N LEU A 280 -1.41 2.32 16.64
CA LEU A 280 -1.05 2.42 15.24
C LEU A 280 0.49 2.44 15.06
N HIS A 281 1.19 3.20 15.89
CA HIS A 281 2.66 3.24 15.88
C HIS A 281 3.28 1.90 16.27
N ALA A 282 2.69 1.18 17.24
CA ALA A 282 3.14 -0.16 17.62
C ALA A 282 2.95 -1.16 16.47
N THR A 283 1.81 -1.15 15.81
CA THR A 283 1.52 -1.98 14.63
C THR A 283 2.51 -1.69 13.51
N ARG A 284 2.69 -0.42 13.13
CA ARG A 284 3.66 -0.02 12.10
C ARG A 284 5.09 -0.43 12.44
N SER A 285 5.47 -0.32 13.72
CA SER A 285 6.80 -0.74 14.17
C SER A 285 6.98 -2.26 14.05
N ALA A 286 5.94 -3.04 14.34
CA ALA A 286 5.94 -4.49 14.17
C ALA A 286 6.01 -4.86 12.68
N ASP A 287 5.22 -4.22 11.81
CA ASP A 287 5.23 -4.43 10.37
C ASP A 287 6.60 -4.09 9.77
N ARG A 288 7.17 -2.93 10.13
CA ARG A 288 8.53 -2.55 9.72
C ARG A 288 9.54 -3.62 10.12
N LYS A 289 9.50 -4.08 11.38
CA LYS A 289 10.41 -5.10 11.88
C LYS A 289 10.26 -6.43 11.13
N SER A 290 9.05 -6.82 10.76
CA SER A 290 8.80 -8.04 9.98
C SER A 290 9.34 -7.93 8.55
N GLN A 291 9.29 -6.75 7.93
CA GLN A 291 9.78 -6.51 6.56
C GLN A 291 11.31 -6.50 6.47
N VAL A 292 11.98 -5.87 7.43
CA VAL A 292 13.45 -5.69 7.36
C VAL A 292 14.24 -6.80 8.06
N GLY A 293 13.60 -7.66 8.85
CA GLY A 293 14.24 -8.75 9.59
C GLY A 293 15.42 -8.27 10.43
N THR A 294 16.54 -8.97 10.34
CA THR A 294 17.83 -8.59 10.97
C THR A 294 18.71 -7.73 10.08
N GLY A 295 18.38 -7.60 8.79
CA GLY A 295 19.22 -6.96 7.77
C GLY A 295 20.43 -7.79 7.35
N ASP A 296 20.48 -9.08 7.72
CA ASP A 296 21.57 -9.99 7.37
C ASP A 296 21.61 -10.23 5.85
N ARG A 297 22.83 -10.51 5.37
CA ARG A 297 23.09 -10.82 3.95
C ARG A 297 22.36 -12.08 3.46
N SER A 298 22.01 -12.96 4.35
CA SER A 298 21.25 -14.20 4.06
C SER A 298 19.77 -13.93 3.77
N GLU A 299 19.19 -12.87 4.35
CA GLU A 299 17.76 -12.50 4.22
C GLU A 299 17.44 -11.72 2.94
N ARG A 300 18.40 -11.57 2.04
CA ARG A 300 18.27 -10.77 0.83
C ARG A 300 17.07 -11.15 -0.04
N ILE A 301 16.31 -10.17 -0.48
CA ILE A 301 15.30 -10.34 -1.51
C ILE A 301 15.87 -10.10 -2.90
N ARG A 302 16.80 -9.13 -3.05
CA ARG A 302 17.40 -8.75 -4.33
C ARG A 302 18.89 -8.51 -4.20
N THR A 303 19.65 -8.87 -5.24
CA THR A 303 21.08 -8.63 -5.32
C THR A 303 21.43 -7.78 -6.52
N TYR A 304 22.20 -6.73 -6.29
CA TYR A 304 22.75 -5.81 -7.28
C TYR A 304 24.22 -6.11 -7.45
N ASN A 305 24.59 -6.75 -8.56
CA ASN A 305 25.96 -7.14 -8.88
C ASN A 305 26.52 -6.22 -9.96
N PHE A 306 27.26 -5.21 -9.55
CA PHE A 306 27.82 -4.20 -10.45
C PHE A 306 28.89 -4.77 -11.39
N PRO A 307 29.86 -5.61 -10.94
CA PRO A 307 30.85 -6.19 -11.84
C PRO A 307 30.24 -7.02 -12.97
N GLN A 308 29.10 -7.66 -12.75
CA GLN A 308 28.40 -8.46 -13.74
C GLN A 308 27.25 -7.70 -14.43
N GLY A 309 27.01 -6.43 -14.08
CA GLY A 309 25.97 -5.60 -14.66
C GLY A 309 24.55 -6.15 -14.48
N ARG A 310 24.32 -6.97 -13.44
CA ARG A 310 23.05 -7.69 -13.25
C ARG A 310 22.37 -7.38 -11.91
N VAL A 311 21.04 -7.44 -11.94
CA VAL A 311 20.18 -7.42 -10.75
C VAL A 311 19.36 -8.71 -10.73
N SER A 312 19.38 -9.42 -9.61
CA SER A 312 18.64 -10.68 -9.44
C SER A 312 17.67 -10.60 -8.27
N ASP A 313 16.39 -10.84 -8.52
CA ASP A 313 15.38 -11.01 -7.49
C ASP A 313 15.29 -12.50 -7.13
N HIS A 314 15.59 -12.82 -5.88
CA HIS A 314 15.71 -14.21 -5.42
C HIS A 314 14.37 -14.87 -5.11
N ARG A 315 13.29 -14.08 -4.97
CA ARG A 315 11.95 -14.59 -4.69
C ARG A 315 11.34 -15.31 -5.89
N ILE A 316 11.59 -14.75 -7.08
CA ILE A 316 11.04 -15.23 -8.36
C ILE A 316 12.12 -15.72 -9.32
N ASN A 317 13.38 -15.80 -8.88
CA ASN A 317 14.54 -16.19 -9.68
C ASN A 317 14.68 -15.37 -11.00
N LEU A 318 14.23 -14.12 -11.01
CA LEU A 318 14.34 -13.23 -12.16
C LEU A 318 15.69 -12.50 -12.13
N THR A 319 16.40 -12.51 -13.25
CA THR A 319 17.67 -11.77 -13.41
C THR A 319 17.59 -10.85 -14.60
N SER A 320 17.86 -9.56 -14.38
CA SER A 320 17.98 -8.53 -15.42
C SER A 320 19.44 -8.10 -15.57
N HIS A 321 19.93 -8.00 -16.78
CA HIS A 321 21.29 -7.53 -17.12
C HIS A 321 21.34 -6.04 -17.43
N LYS A 322 20.45 -5.25 -16.81
CA LYS A 322 20.27 -3.82 -17.05
C LYS A 322 20.42 -3.00 -15.76
N ILE A 323 21.47 -3.29 -14.97
CA ILE A 323 21.66 -2.65 -13.66
C ILE A 323 21.61 -1.11 -13.74
N ASP A 324 22.20 -0.52 -14.77
CA ASP A 324 22.21 0.93 -14.93
C ASP A 324 20.80 1.50 -15.10
N ARG A 325 19.92 0.81 -15.84
CA ARG A 325 18.52 1.20 -16.00
C ARG A 325 17.73 1.05 -14.70
N VAL A 326 17.95 -0.04 -13.99
CA VAL A 326 17.34 -0.28 -12.67
C VAL A 326 17.70 0.84 -11.70
N MET A 327 18.98 1.26 -11.67
CA MET A 327 19.43 2.39 -10.85
C MET A 327 18.94 3.75 -11.36
N GLN A 328 18.41 3.84 -12.58
CA GLN A 328 17.71 5.01 -13.09
C GLN A 328 16.19 4.96 -12.84
N GLY A 329 15.70 3.96 -12.10
CA GLY A 329 14.30 3.83 -11.70
C GLY A 329 13.45 2.92 -12.58
N GLU A 330 14.04 2.18 -13.56
CA GLU A 330 13.27 1.20 -14.34
C GLU A 330 13.07 -0.10 -13.55
N LEU A 331 12.12 -0.12 -12.62
CA LEU A 331 11.84 -1.25 -11.73
C LEU A 331 10.68 -2.12 -12.20
N ASP A 332 9.97 -1.72 -13.25
CA ASP A 332 8.72 -2.38 -13.67
C ASP A 332 8.90 -3.87 -13.98
N GLU A 333 10.03 -4.26 -14.60
CA GLU A 333 10.33 -5.66 -14.91
C GLU A 333 10.23 -6.57 -13.67
N PHE A 334 10.71 -6.09 -12.52
CA PHE A 334 10.63 -6.84 -11.25
C PHE A 334 9.26 -6.71 -10.58
N VAL A 335 8.72 -5.49 -10.54
CA VAL A 335 7.43 -5.22 -9.88
C VAL A 335 6.29 -5.96 -10.58
N ASP A 336 6.27 -5.98 -11.91
CA ASP A 336 5.24 -6.67 -12.68
C ASP A 336 5.33 -8.18 -12.47
N ALA A 337 6.54 -8.77 -12.55
CA ALA A 337 6.75 -10.20 -12.32
C ALA A 337 6.39 -10.63 -10.89
N LEU A 338 6.71 -9.80 -9.88
CA LEU A 338 6.33 -10.07 -8.48
C LEU A 338 4.82 -9.93 -8.25
N THR A 339 4.18 -9.00 -8.95
CA THR A 339 2.73 -8.84 -8.91
C THR A 339 2.04 -10.05 -9.52
N GLU A 340 2.52 -10.56 -10.66
CA GLU A 340 2.00 -11.77 -11.29
C GLU A 340 2.16 -13.00 -10.39
N GLU A 341 3.31 -13.16 -9.72
CA GLU A 341 3.56 -14.27 -8.80
C GLU A 341 2.65 -14.22 -7.57
N ASP A 342 2.50 -13.05 -6.95
CA ASP A 342 1.60 -12.85 -5.80
C ASP A 342 0.14 -13.12 -6.19
N GLN A 343 -0.28 -12.68 -7.37
CA GLN A 343 -1.62 -12.94 -7.89
C GLN A 343 -1.84 -14.43 -8.23
N ALA A 344 -0.81 -15.10 -8.70
CA ALA A 344 -0.87 -16.54 -8.98
C ALA A 344 -0.93 -17.40 -7.71
N ALA A 345 -0.37 -16.90 -6.60
CA ALA A 345 -0.36 -17.58 -5.31
C ALA A 345 -1.69 -17.41 -4.52
N ARG A 346 -2.50 -16.40 -4.87
CA ARG A 346 -3.84 -16.15 -4.30
C ARG A 346 -4.93 -16.96 -5.02
#